data_cb59278ae531c79b73bb6980e22080ec
#
_entry.id   cb59278ae531c79b73bb6980e22080ec
#
_cell.length_a   1.000
_cell.length_b   1.000
_cell.length_c   1.000
_cell.angle_alpha   90.00
_cell.angle_beta   90.00
_cell.angle_gamma   90.00
#
_symmetry.space_group_name_H-M   'P 1'
#
loop_
_entity.id
_entity.type
_entity.pdbx_description
1 polymer ?
#
loop_
_entity_poly.entity_id
_entity_poly.type
_entity_poly.pdbx_seq_one_letter_code
_entity_poly.pdbx_strand_id
1 'polypeptide(L)'
;MSSLLAADLMPPGPGTLSDLVPAMGQALTGGGPAGLGLPDATRYVFLLVDGMGQENLEHFRHLAPTLSEMKNCHDLTCYVPSTTATSLSCIGTGAVPGCHGVVGYTFRAPSGRVMNALSWVNGDDPEVIQPHPTAFESLVAAGVTVSSIGPARFQRSGLTRASLRGPRFIPIRDEDDVDERVYKTLKASRSGDASLTYVYERSLDHVGHGEGWQSAAWRSRLMWVDELVGALLDELDPGTALVVTADHGMVDIPDDHRVMVEDEGGLLADVALLAGEPRFRHIYTRRPDEVAQRWRRVLGDRAQVVIGDDAVAADLFGPVDVSTRSRFGDVLAITRGDWAI
;
A
#
# COMPACT_ATOMS: atom_id res chain seq x y z
N MET A 1 0.63 32.50 0.18
CA MET A 1 -0.25 31.52 0.81
C MET A 1 0.66 30.50 1.49
N SER A 2 0.83 30.61 2.81
CA SER A 2 1.71 29.71 3.59
C SER A 2 1.08 28.33 3.60
N SER A 3 1.89 27.28 3.41
CA SER A 3 1.41 25.90 3.35
C SER A 3 0.60 25.57 4.60
N LEU A 4 -0.68 25.28 4.41
CA LEU A 4 -1.60 24.83 5.46
C LEU A 4 -1.24 23.42 5.97
N LEU A 5 -0.30 22.75 5.29
CA LEU A 5 0.21 21.44 5.67
C LEU A 5 1.46 21.61 6.55
N ALA A 6 1.57 20.83 7.61
CA ALA A 6 2.81 20.73 8.36
C ALA A 6 3.92 20.10 7.49
N ALA A 7 5.18 20.36 7.83
CA ALA A 7 6.32 19.90 7.03
C ALA A 7 6.43 18.39 6.89
N ASP A 8 5.76 17.63 7.76
CA ASP A 8 5.66 16.17 7.77
C ASP A 8 4.53 15.61 6.90
N LEU A 9 3.64 16.48 6.35
CA LEU A 9 2.59 16.13 5.41
C LEU A 9 2.87 16.77 4.04
N MET A 10 3.96 16.35 3.44
CA MET A 10 4.29 16.75 2.08
C MET A 10 3.81 15.69 1.08
N PRO A 11 3.44 16.08 -0.15
CA PRO A 11 3.25 15.11 -1.21
C PRO A 11 4.54 14.27 -1.35
N PRO A 12 4.42 12.98 -1.70
CA PRO A 12 5.60 12.14 -1.88
C PRO A 12 6.53 12.74 -2.93
N GLY A 13 7.84 12.64 -2.66
CA GLY A 13 8.88 13.02 -3.61
C GLY A 13 8.94 12.07 -4.81
N PRO A 14 9.92 12.24 -5.69
CA PRO A 14 10.13 11.31 -6.79
C PRO A 14 10.45 9.90 -6.25
N GLY A 15 9.88 8.89 -6.88
CA GLY A 15 10.02 7.49 -6.47
C GLY A 15 8.99 7.07 -5.43
N THR A 16 7.83 6.69 -5.92
CA THR A 16 6.72 6.17 -5.12
C THR A 16 6.44 4.71 -5.48
N LEU A 17 5.60 4.05 -4.68
CA LEU A 17 5.15 2.70 -4.99
C LEU A 17 4.43 2.59 -6.35
N SER A 18 3.84 3.67 -6.86
CA SER A 18 3.21 3.67 -8.19
C SER A 18 4.23 3.58 -9.34
N ASP A 19 5.50 3.89 -9.09
CA ASP A 19 6.53 3.89 -10.11
C ASP A 19 7.19 2.50 -10.30
N LEU A 20 7.00 1.56 -9.34
CA LEU A 20 7.71 0.28 -9.31
C LEU A 20 7.44 -0.62 -10.51
N VAL A 21 6.17 -0.94 -10.78
CA VAL A 21 5.81 -1.81 -11.92
C VAL A 21 6.14 -1.14 -13.25
N PRO A 22 5.85 0.16 -13.46
CA PRO A 22 6.34 0.89 -14.63
C PRO A 22 7.87 0.86 -14.80
N ALA A 23 8.64 1.02 -13.70
CA ALA A 23 10.11 1.00 -13.76
C ALA A 23 10.67 -0.34 -14.25
N MET A 24 10.17 -1.46 -13.74
CA MET A 24 10.51 -2.80 -14.23
C MET A 24 10.02 -3.01 -15.67
N GLY A 25 8.85 -2.45 -15.98
CA GLY A 25 8.23 -2.54 -17.31
C GLY A 25 9.08 -1.95 -18.43
N GLN A 26 9.84 -0.90 -18.16
CA GLN A 26 10.75 -0.29 -19.15
C GLN A 26 11.77 -1.31 -19.67
N ALA A 27 12.44 -2.05 -18.77
CA ALA A 27 13.38 -3.09 -19.18
C ALA A 27 12.67 -4.30 -19.83
N LEU A 28 11.57 -4.76 -19.25
CA LEU A 28 10.84 -5.94 -19.74
C LEU A 28 10.26 -5.78 -21.14
N THR A 29 9.92 -4.56 -21.54
CA THR A 29 9.33 -4.27 -22.87
C THR A 29 10.37 -3.75 -23.89
N GLY A 30 11.63 -3.64 -23.51
CA GLY A 30 12.68 -3.05 -24.36
C GLY A 30 12.54 -1.54 -24.55
N GLY A 31 11.78 -0.86 -23.71
CA GLY A 31 11.58 0.60 -23.76
C GLY A 31 12.73 1.43 -23.20
N GLY A 32 13.73 0.79 -22.61
CA GLY A 32 14.90 1.43 -22.02
C GLY A 32 15.39 0.71 -20.77
N PRO A 33 16.39 1.26 -20.07
CA PRO A 33 16.84 0.70 -18.78
C PRO A 33 15.73 0.79 -17.72
N ALA A 34 15.78 -0.10 -16.73
CA ALA A 34 14.86 -0.08 -15.62
C ALA A 34 14.98 1.24 -14.84
N GLY A 35 13.83 1.80 -14.45
CA GLY A 35 13.77 3.00 -13.60
C GLY A 35 14.17 2.71 -12.16
N LEU A 36 14.19 3.74 -11.31
CA LEU A 36 14.45 3.65 -9.87
C LEU A 36 15.78 2.99 -9.49
N GLY A 37 16.78 3.01 -10.38
CA GLY A 37 18.08 2.36 -10.15
C GLY A 37 18.02 0.84 -10.05
N LEU A 38 16.91 0.22 -10.47
CA LEU A 38 16.78 -1.22 -10.53
C LEU A 38 17.73 -1.83 -11.58
N PRO A 39 18.20 -3.07 -11.40
CA PRO A 39 19.01 -3.73 -12.39
C PRO A 39 18.20 -4.01 -13.66
N ASP A 40 18.83 -3.87 -14.83
CA ASP A 40 18.22 -4.28 -16.08
C ASP A 40 18.14 -5.82 -16.15
N ALA A 41 16.94 -6.33 -16.33
CA ALA A 41 16.69 -7.76 -16.41
C ALA A 41 15.52 -8.06 -17.35
N THR A 42 15.53 -9.25 -17.92
CA THR A 42 14.38 -9.77 -18.70
C THR A 42 13.38 -10.54 -17.81
N ARG A 43 13.75 -10.77 -16.55
CA ARG A 43 12.95 -11.48 -15.57
C ARG A 43 13.03 -10.78 -14.22
N TYR A 44 11.89 -10.45 -13.65
CA TYR A 44 11.80 -9.92 -12.29
C TYR A 44 10.96 -10.81 -11.40
N VAL A 45 11.45 -11.08 -10.21
CA VAL A 45 10.66 -11.51 -9.06
C VAL A 45 10.49 -10.29 -8.17
N PHE A 46 9.26 -9.86 -7.98
CA PHE A 46 8.89 -8.73 -7.16
C PHE A 46 8.19 -9.20 -5.90
N LEU A 47 8.90 -9.28 -4.79
CA LEU A 47 8.39 -9.67 -3.48
C LEU A 47 7.92 -8.42 -2.72
N LEU A 48 6.64 -8.35 -2.44
CA LEU A 48 6.06 -7.39 -1.51
C LEU A 48 5.86 -8.04 -0.15
N VAL A 49 6.47 -7.45 0.87
CA VAL A 49 6.30 -7.84 2.27
C VAL A 49 5.44 -6.80 2.98
N ASP A 50 4.20 -7.16 3.25
CA ASP A 50 3.20 -6.28 3.88
C ASP A 50 3.66 -5.85 5.29
N GLY A 51 3.61 -4.55 5.55
CA GLY A 51 3.94 -3.97 6.85
C GLY A 51 5.44 -3.92 7.19
N MET A 52 6.35 -4.31 6.26
CA MET A 52 7.81 -4.27 6.47
C MET A 52 8.37 -2.88 6.13
N GLY A 53 7.93 -1.82 6.80
CA GLY A 53 8.48 -0.49 6.56
C GLY A 53 9.99 -0.42 6.79
N GLN A 54 10.66 0.49 6.09
CA GLN A 54 12.12 0.66 6.17
C GLN A 54 12.59 0.90 7.61
N GLU A 55 11.89 1.74 8.38
CA GLU A 55 12.24 2.00 9.78
C GLU A 55 12.09 0.75 10.66
N ASN A 56 11.06 -0.07 10.43
CA ASN A 56 10.85 -1.33 11.15
C ASN A 56 11.96 -2.34 10.83
N LEU A 57 12.34 -2.47 9.54
CA LEU A 57 13.44 -3.33 9.11
C LEU A 57 14.79 -2.84 9.68
N GLU A 58 15.07 -1.55 9.58
CA GLU A 58 16.33 -0.98 10.09
C GLU A 58 16.48 -1.18 11.60
N HIS A 59 15.40 -1.08 12.36
CA HIS A 59 15.41 -1.32 13.82
C HIS A 59 15.84 -2.75 14.16
N PHE A 60 15.43 -3.74 13.37
CA PHE A 60 15.73 -5.14 13.57
C PHE A 60 16.64 -5.76 12.48
N ARG A 61 17.42 -4.93 11.78
CA ARG A 61 18.28 -5.36 10.66
C ARG A 61 19.18 -6.56 11.00
N HIS A 62 19.61 -6.67 12.26
CA HIS A 62 20.45 -7.78 12.74
C HIS A 62 19.74 -9.14 12.73
N LEU A 63 18.41 -9.16 12.63
CA LEU A 63 17.57 -10.36 12.51
C LEU A 63 17.23 -10.71 11.05
N ALA A 64 17.55 -9.83 10.12
CA ALA A 64 17.32 -10.00 8.69
C ALA A 64 18.59 -9.69 7.88
N PRO A 65 19.67 -10.49 8.05
CA PRO A 65 20.96 -10.23 7.41
C PRO A 65 20.88 -10.24 5.89
N THR A 66 20.12 -11.17 5.30
CA THR A 66 19.95 -11.27 3.84
C THR A 66 19.33 -10.00 3.27
N LEU A 67 18.22 -9.55 3.83
CA LEU A 67 17.56 -8.29 3.45
C LEU A 67 18.46 -7.08 3.65
N SER A 68 19.23 -7.06 4.75
CA SER A 68 20.11 -5.95 5.11
C SER A 68 21.34 -5.83 4.21
N GLU A 69 21.74 -6.91 3.53
CA GLU A 69 22.84 -6.93 2.56
C GLU A 69 22.37 -6.63 1.13
N MET A 70 21.06 -6.66 0.87
CA MET A 70 20.53 -6.28 -0.44
C MET A 70 20.82 -4.80 -0.72
N LYS A 71 21.11 -4.52 -2.01
CA LYS A 71 21.32 -3.14 -2.45
C LYS A 71 20.04 -2.33 -2.33
N ASN A 72 20.05 -1.24 -1.57
CA ASN A 72 19.02 -0.23 -1.66
C ASN A 72 19.14 0.52 -2.99
N CYS A 73 18.18 0.33 -3.88
CA CYS A 73 18.17 0.95 -5.19
C CYS A 73 17.52 2.34 -5.17
N HIS A 74 16.51 2.53 -4.33
CA HIS A 74 15.76 3.78 -4.21
C HIS A 74 14.95 3.82 -2.91
N ASP A 75 14.91 4.97 -2.26
CA ASP A 75 14.05 5.21 -1.11
C ASP A 75 12.63 5.52 -1.62
N LEU A 76 11.78 4.50 -1.61
CA LEU A 76 10.39 4.63 -2.04
C LEU A 76 9.52 5.25 -0.95
N THR A 77 8.58 6.07 -1.37
CA THR A 77 7.55 6.62 -0.48
C THR A 77 6.16 6.09 -0.82
N CYS A 78 5.30 6.05 0.20
CA CYS A 78 3.88 5.74 0.04
C CYS A 78 3.08 7.03 -0.08
N TYR A 79 1.98 6.99 -0.83
CA TYR A 79 0.94 8.01 -0.72
C TYR A 79 0.16 7.85 0.59
N VAL A 80 -0.48 8.92 1.04
CA VAL A 80 -1.40 8.86 2.18
C VAL A 80 -2.83 8.54 1.70
N PRO A 81 -3.58 7.74 2.48
CA PRO A 81 -3.11 6.99 3.64
C PRO A 81 -2.21 5.82 3.24
N SER A 82 -1.12 5.61 4.01
CA SER A 82 -0.18 4.51 3.81
C SER A 82 -0.76 3.20 4.36
N THR A 83 -1.69 2.63 3.64
CA THR A 83 -2.41 1.39 3.98
C THR A 83 -2.36 0.42 2.82
N THR A 84 -2.42 -0.88 3.10
CA THR A 84 -2.36 -1.97 2.11
C THR A 84 -3.24 -1.68 0.89
N ALA A 85 -4.49 -1.28 1.09
CA ALA A 85 -5.42 -1.07 -0.01
C ALA A 85 -4.95 0.03 -0.99
N THR A 86 -4.51 1.17 -0.48
CA THR A 86 -4.01 2.28 -1.30
C THR A 86 -2.68 1.94 -1.95
N SER A 87 -1.74 1.38 -1.18
CA SER A 87 -0.40 1.05 -1.64
C SER A 87 -0.40 -0.05 -2.70
N LEU A 88 -1.16 -1.14 -2.50
CA LEU A 88 -1.30 -2.19 -3.52
C LEU A 88 -1.99 -1.66 -4.79
N SER A 89 -2.90 -0.70 -4.64
CA SER A 89 -3.52 -0.06 -5.80
C SER A 89 -2.52 0.81 -6.56
N CYS A 90 -1.66 1.57 -5.87
CA CYS A 90 -0.56 2.30 -6.50
C CYS A 90 0.36 1.36 -7.27
N ILE A 91 0.80 0.26 -6.66
CA ILE A 91 1.69 -0.73 -7.27
C ILE A 91 1.05 -1.35 -8.51
N GLY A 92 -0.16 -1.88 -8.36
CA GLY A 92 -0.79 -2.65 -9.43
C GLY A 92 -1.26 -1.82 -10.61
N THR A 93 -1.72 -0.59 -10.36
CA THR A 93 -2.18 0.31 -11.43
C THR A 93 -1.07 1.16 -12.03
N GLY A 94 0.04 1.37 -11.30
CA GLY A 94 1.04 2.38 -11.67
C GLY A 94 0.51 3.81 -11.60
N ALA A 95 -0.57 4.03 -10.83
CA ALA A 95 -1.24 5.31 -10.72
C ALA A 95 -1.32 5.77 -9.26
N VAL A 96 -1.60 7.04 -9.07
CA VAL A 96 -1.71 7.69 -7.76
C VAL A 96 -3.13 7.56 -7.17
N PRO A 97 -3.33 7.72 -5.85
CA PRO A 97 -4.62 7.55 -5.20
C PRO A 97 -5.74 8.39 -5.80
N GLY A 98 -5.45 9.63 -6.21
CA GLY A 98 -6.40 10.50 -6.86
C GLY A 98 -6.92 9.97 -8.20
N CYS A 99 -6.14 9.16 -8.91
CA CYS A 99 -6.51 8.55 -10.18
C CYS A 99 -7.16 7.18 -9.99
N HIS A 100 -6.50 6.23 -9.28
CA HIS A 100 -7.04 4.88 -9.14
C HIS A 100 -8.25 4.77 -8.20
N GLY A 101 -8.48 5.75 -7.35
CA GLY A 101 -9.70 5.89 -6.56
C GLY A 101 -9.88 4.95 -5.36
N VAL A 102 -8.88 4.15 -4.99
CA VAL A 102 -8.83 3.40 -3.73
C VAL A 102 -8.09 4.26 -2.71
N VAL A 103 -8.85 5.02 -1.92
CA VAL A 103 -8.32 6.16 -1.15
C VAL A 103 -8.19 5.87 0.35
N GLY A 104 -8.13 4.62 0.75
CA GLY A 104 -7.94 4.21 2.14
C GLY A 104 -8.47 2.82 2.43
N TYR A 105 -8.33 2.40 3.69
CA TYR A 105 -8.90 1.15 4.21
C TYR A 105 -10.41 1.14 4.14
N THR A 106 -11.05 2.24 4.58
CA THR A 106 -12.46 2.49 4.34
C THR A 106 -12.66 3.89 3.76
N PHE A 107 -13.64 4.03 2.87
CA PHE A 107 -14.00 5.31 2.28
C PHE A 107 -15.42 5.28 1.71
N ARG A 108 -15.96 6.45 1.35
CA ARG A 108 -17.28 6.55 0.72
C ARG A 108 -17.20 6.06 -0.74
N ALA A 109 -17.85 4.94 -1.02
CA ALA A 109 -17.99 4.39 -2.37
C ALA A 109 -18.92 5.28 -3.25
N PRO A 110 -18.91 5.12 -4.58
CA PRO A 110 -19.85 5.79 -5.49
C PRO A 110 -21.31 5.59 -5.10
N SER A 111 -21.67 4.45 -4.52
CA SER A 111 -23.01 4.17 -3.95
C SER A 111 -23.39 5.04 -2.74
N GLY A 112 -22.45 5.84 -2.21
CA GLY A 112 -22.64 6.69 -1.03
C GLY A 112 -22.45 5.97 0.32
N ARG A 113 -22.20 4.65 0.33
CA ARG A 113 -21.95 3.87 1.54
C ARG A 113 -20.46 3.85 1.90
N VAL A 114 -20.14 3.64 3.17
CA VAL A 114 -18.75 3.32 3.55
C VAL A 114 -18.45 1.89 3.10
N MET A 115 -17.46 1.75 2.23
CA MET A 115 -16.92 0.46 1.84
C MET A 115 -15.63 0.16 2.58
N ASN A 116 -15.33 -1.11 2.77
CA ASN A 116 -14.03 -1.60 3.22
C ASN A 116 -13.27 -2.16 2.01
N ALA A 117 -12.11 -1.60 1.70
CA ALA A 117 -11.35 -1.95 0.50
C ALA A 117 -10.64 -3.31 0.59
N LEU A 118 -10.36 -3.85 1.78
CA LEU A 118 -9.75 -5.17 1.94
C LEU A 118 -10.79 -6.28 1.88
N SER A 119 -11.87 -6.19 2.66
CA SER A 119 -12.94 -7.20 2.70
C SER A 119 -13.96 -7.03 1.58
N TRP A 120 -13.96 -5.87 0.92
CA TRP A 120 -14.92 -5.44 -0.11
C TRP A 120 -16.38 -5.35 0.38
N VAL A 121 -16.59 -5.32 1.70
CA VAL A 121 -17.92 -5.11 2.29
C VAL A 121 -18.45 -3.74 1.87
N ASN A 122 -19.69 -3.72 1.39
CA ASN A 122 -20.37 -2.56 0.78
C ASN A 122 -19.64 -1.97 -0.45
N GLY A 123 -18.67 -2.68 -1.02
CA GLY A 123 -17.97 -2.25 -2.22
C GLY A 123 -18.89 -2.32 -3.46
N ASP A 124 -18.76 -1.33 -4.32
CA ASP A 124 -19.30 -1.38 -5.67
C ASP A 124 -18.47 -2.36 -6.53
N ASP A 125 -18.88 -2.59 -7.78
CA ASP A 125 -18.10 -3.43 -8.68
C ASP A 125 -16.64 -2.93 -8.73
N PRO A 126 -15.64 -3.82 -8.61
CA PRO A 126 -14.24 -3.44 -8.64
C PRO A 126 -13.82 -2.56 -9.84
N GLU A 127 -14.42 -2.80 -11.02
CA GLU A 127 -14.14 -1.99 -12.21
C GLU A 127 -14.83 -0.62 -12.18
N VAL A 128 -15.87 -0.43 -11.37
CA VAL A 128 -16.46 0.89 -11.09
C VAL A 128 -15.57 1.67 -10.09
N ILE A 129 -14.96 0.98 -9.14
CA ILE A 129 -14.03 1.59 -8.20
C ILE A 129 -12.74 2.00 -8.93
N GLN A 130 -12.17 1.10 -9.73
CA GLN A 130 -10.93 1.35 -10.47
C GLN A 130 -11.12 0.97 -11.95
N PRO A 131 -11.54 1.93 -12.80
CA PRO A 131 -11.87 1.65 -14.20
C PRO A 131 -10.67 1.61 -15.15
N HIS A 132 -9.52 2.13 -14.74
CA HIS A 132 -8.34 2.23 -15.61
C HIS A 132 -7.63 0.89 -15.77
N PRO A 133 -6.98 0.63 -16.91
CA PRO A 133 -6.08 -0.51 -17.03
C PRO A 133 -5.01 -0.49 -15.94
N THR A 134 -4.65 -1.65 -15.43
CA THR A 134 -3.52 -1.77 -14.50
C THR A 134 -2.18 -1.74 -15.23
N ALA A 135 -1.09 -1.44 -14.52
CA ALA A 135 0.26 -1.57 -15.07
C ALA A 135 0.57 -3.02 -15.43
N PHE A 136 0.04 -3.98 -14.66
CA PHE A 136 0.16 -5.41 -15.00
C PHE A 136 -0.57 -5.78 -16.29
N GLU A 137 -1.79 -5.28 -16.51
CA GLU A 137 -2.52 -5.49 -17.78
C GLU A 137 -1.75 -4.90 -18.96
N SER A 138 -1.12 -3.73 -18.77
CA SER A 138 -0.30 -3.09 -19.79
C SER A 138 0.93 -3.94 -20.15
N LEU A 139 1.59 -4.55 -19.17
CA LEU A 139 2.71 -5.47 -19.40
C LEU A 139 2.25 -6.74 -20.13
N VAL A 140 1.10 -7.33 -19.74
CA VAL A 140 0.55 -8.49 -20.44
C VAL A 140 0.23 -8.14 -21.90
N ALA A 141 -0.37 -6.98 -22.15
CA ALA A 141 -0.64 -6.51 -23.51
C ALA A 141 0.63 -6.28 -24.34
N ALA A 142 1.75 -5.93 -23.69
CA ALA A 142 3.07 -5.81 -24.31
C ALA A 142 3.80 -7.15 -24.52
N GLY A 143 3.18 -8.29 -24.16
CA GLY A 143 3.74 -9.63 -24.37
C GLY A 143 4.58 -10.16 -23.19
N VAL A 144 4.64 -9.45 -22.06
CA VAL A 144 5.33 -9.91 -20.86
C VAL A 144 4.46 -10.96 -20.15
N THR A 145 5.07 -12.06 -19.71
CA THR A 145 4.38 -13.04 -18.87
C THR A 145 4.30 -12.55 -17.43
N VAL A 146 3.11 -12.21 -16.97
CA VAL A 146 2.90 -11.69 -15.61
C VAL A 146 2.17 -12.73 -14.75
N SER A 147 2.75 -13.05 -13.59
CA SER A 147 2.18 -13.96 -12.60
C SER A 147 2.04 -13.26 -11.25
N SER A 148 1.02 -13.64 -10.47
CA SER A 148 0.83 -13.19 -9.09
C SER A 148 0.74 -14.40 -8.17
N ILE A 149 1.57 -14.45 -7.15
CA ILE A 149 1.65 -15.53 -6.15
C ILE A 149 1.19 -14.99 -4.80
N GLY A 150 0.24 -15.66 -4.18
CA GLY A 150 -0.28 -15.25 -2.88
C GLY A 150 -1.34 -16.22 -2.35
N PRO A 151 -1.89 -15.95 -1.15
CA PRO A 151 -2.92 -16.77 -0.53
C PRO A 151 -4.14 -16.98 -1.42
N ALA A 152 -4.62 -18.21 -1.53
CA ALA A 152 -5.72 -18.59 -2.42
C ALA A 152 -7.00 -17.74 -2.27
N ARG A 153 -7.28 -17.28 -1.03
CA ARG A 153 -8.46 -16.45 -0.72
C ARG A 153 -8.45 -15.09 -1.42
N PHE A 154 -7.28 -14.59 -1.83
CA PHE A 154 -7.15 -13.28 -2.49
C PHE A 154 -7.37 -13.34 -4.00
N GLN A 155 -7.35 -14.54 -4.60
CA GLN A 155 -7.49 -14.70 -6.06
C GLN A 155 -8.70 -13.97 -6.66
N ARG A 156 -9.82 -13.93 -5.92
CA ARG A 156 -11.08 -13.30 -6.36
C ARG A 156 -11.52 -12.17 -5.44
N SER A 157 -10.62 -11.66 -4.59
CA SER A 157 -10.96 -10.53 -3.72
C SER A 157 -11.27 -9.29 -4.55
N GLY A 158 -12.09 -8.39 -4.00
CA GLY A 158 -12.45 -7.16 -4.67
C GLY A 158 -11.21 -6.29 -4.96
N LEU A 159 -10.28 -6.21 -4.00
CA LEU A 159 -9.03 -5.46 -4.19
C LEU A 159 -8.17 -6.04 -5.32
N THR A 160 -8.01 -7.37 -5.39
CA THR A 160 -7.28 -8.02 -6.49
C THR A 160 -7.94 -7.71 -7.84
N ARG A 161 -9.29 -7.78 -7.90
CA ARG A 161 -10.05 -7.47 -9.11
C ARG A 161 -10.01 -5.97 -9.48
N ALA A 162 -9.92 -5.08 -8.51
CA ALA A 162 -9.82 -3.65 -8.77
C ALA A 162 -8.40 -3.27 -9.23
N SER A 163 -7.38 -3.67 -8.48
CA SER A 163 -6.05 -3.05 -8.54
C SER A 163 -4.93 -3.95 -9.06
N LEU A 164 -5.12 -5.28 -9.07
CA LEU A 164 -4.09 -6.27 -9.42
C LEU A 164 -4.52 -7.16 -10.60
N ARG A 165 -5.35 -6.65 -11.50
CA ARG A 165 -5.76 -7.35 -12.73
C ARG A 165 -4.58 -7.54 -13.68
N GLY A 166 -4.65 -8.57 -14.53
CA GLY A 166 -3.68 -8.87 -15.58
C GLY A 166 -2.86 -10.14 -15.30
N PRO A 167 -2.24 -10.30 -14.12
CA PRO A 167 -1.45 -11.48 -13.81
C PRO A 167 -2.26 -12.77 -13.78
N ARG A 168 -1.61 -13.86 -14.21
CA ARG A 168 -2.08 -15.21 -13.88
C ARG A 168 -1.88 -15.44 -12.38
N PHE A 169 -2.96 -15.60 -11.62
CA PHE A 169 -2.89 -15.88 -10.18
C PHE A 169 -2.49 -17.35 -9.92
N ILE A 170 -1.48 -17.52 -9.08
CA ILE A 170 -0.95 -18.84 -8.65
C ILE A 170 -1.12 -18.90 -7.12
N PRO A 171 -2.12 -19.63 -6.63
CA PRO A 171 -2.40 -19.69 -5.20
C PRO A 171 -1.36 -20.49 -4.44
N ILE A 172 -0.94 -20.02 -3.28
CA ILE A 172 -0.27 -20.79 -2.25
C ILE A 172 -1.31 -21.40 -1.30
N ARG A 173 -1.03 -22.59 -0.79
CA ARG A 173 -1.93 -23.33 0.10
C ARG A 173 -1.56 -23.13 1.56
N ASP A 174 -0.28 -23.25 1.85
CA ASP A 174 0.29 -23.00 3.16
C ASP A 174 1.13 -21.73 3.11
N GLU A 175 0.73 -20.72 3.89
CA GLU A 175 1.42 -19.43 3.92
C GLU A 175 2.77 -19.52 4.64
N ASP A 176 2.98 -20.55 5.46
CA ASP A 176 4.22 -20.81 6.20
C ASP A 176 5.20 -21.73 5.44
N ASP A 177 4.78 -22.34 4.33
CA ASP A 177 5.60 -23.22 3.51
C ASP A 177 6.51 -22.39 2.57
N VAL A 178 7.77 -22.21 2.96
CA VAL A 178 8.80 -21.53 2.16
C VAL A 178 9.04 -22.28 0.84
N ASP A 179 9.14 -23.61 0.88
CA ASP A 179 9.46 -24.42 -0.29
C ASP A 179 8.35 -24.35 -1.35
N GLU A 180 7.07 -24.40 -0.94
CA GLU A 180 5.94 -24.20 -1.88
C GLU A 180 6.03 -22.82 -2.54
N ARG A 181 6.31 -21.78 -1.76
CA ARG A 181 6.39 -20.39 -2.25
C ARG A 181 7.56 -20.22 -3.21
N VAL A 182 8.76 -20.68 -2.83
CA VAL A 182 9.96 -20.65 -3.68
C VAL A 182 9.72 -21.42 -4.97
N TYR A 183 9.29 -22.69 -4.89
CA TYR A 183 9.02 -23.51 -6.08
C TYR A 183 8.07 -22.83 -7.08
N LYS A 184 6.95 -22.28 -6.58
CA LYS A 184 5.97 -21.61 -7.45
C LYS A 184 6.53 -20.32 -8.06
N THR A 185 7.32 -19.57 -7.30
CA THR A 185 7.97 -18.33 -7.76
C THR A 185 8.96 -18.63 -8.87
N LEU A 186 9.85 -19.60 -8.68
CA LEU A 186 10.82 -20.03 -9.68
C LEU A 186 10.15 -20.52 -10.97
N LYS A 187 9.12 -21.35 -10.81
CA LYS A 187 8.37 -21.86 -11.96
C LYS A 187 7.68 -20.74 -12.75
N ALA A 188 7.15 -19.74 -12.05
CA ALA A 188 6.51 -18.60 -12.69
C ALA A 188 7.54 -17.68 -13.37
N SER A 189 8.66 -17.40 -12.70
CA SER A 189 9.71 -16.51 -13.23
C SER A 189 10.36 -17.03 -14.51
N ARG A 190 10.39 -18.36 -14.71
CA ARG A 190 10.93 -19.03 -15.91
C ARG A 190 9.98 -19.03 -17.10
N SER A 191 8.79 -18.45 -16.99
CA SER A 191 7.77 -18.48 -18.02
C SER A 191 7.94 -17.35 -19.03
N GLY A 192 7.85 -17.69 -20.35
CA GLY A 192 7.97 -16.70 -21.43
C GLY A 192 9.40 -16.19 -21.65
N ASP A 193 9.55 -15.28 -22.60
CA ASP A 193 10.83 -14.64 -22.91
C ASP A 193 11.16 -13.53 -21.91
N ALA A 194 10.17 -12.74 -21.51
CA ALA A 194 10.23 -11.76 -20.44
C ALA A 194 9.15 -12.04 -19.41
N SER A 195 9.46 -11.89 -18.11
CA SER A 195 8.51 -12.20 -17.05
C SER A 195 8.59 -11.26 -15.85
N LEU A 196 7.42 -10.98 -15.26
CA LEU A 196 7.25 -10.36 -13.95
C LEU A 196 6.46 -11.28 -13.03
N THR A 197 7.07 -11.72 -11.95
CA THR A 197 6.42 -12.56 -10.94
C THR A 197 6.24 -11.73 -9.66
N TYR A 198 5.02 -11.26 -9.43
CA TYR A 198 4.63 -10.58 -8.20
C TYR A 198 4.34 -11.62 -7.11
N VAL A 199 5.01 -11.48 -5.97
CA VAL A 199 4.85 -12.36 -4.81
C VAL A 199 4.41 -11.52 -3.62
N TYR A 200 3.28 -11.87 -3.03
CA TYR A 200 2.72 -11.16 -1.89
C TYR A 200 2.87 -11.96 -0.59
N GLU A 201 3.56 -11.35 0.38
CA GLU A 201 3.77 -11.88 1.73
C GLU A 201 3.12 -10.95 2.75
N ARG A 202 2.12 -11.47 3.49
CA ARG A 202 1.31 -10.66 4.41
C ARG A 202 1.52 -10.97 5.89
N SER A 203 2.25 -12.04 6.20
CA SER A 203 2.22 -12.59 7.56
C SER A 203 2.90 -11.70 8.58
N LEU A 204 3.85 -10.88 8.14
CA LEU A 204 4.54 -9.93 9.01
C LEU A 204 3.58 -8.85 9.53
N ASP A 205 2.80 -8.24 8.64
CA ASP A 205 1.74 -7.27 8.98
C ASP A 205 0.69 -7.90 9.90
N HIS A 206 0.24 -9.10 9.55
CA HIS A 206 -0.77 -9.81 10.33
C HIS A 206 -0.35 -10.05 11.78
N VAL A 207 0.90 -10.48 12.00
CA VAL A 207 1.45 -10.66 13.34
C VAL A 207 1.61 -9.31 14.05
N GLY A 208 2.05 -8.28 13.33
CA GLY A 208 2.18 -6.93 13.88
C GLY A 208 0.86 -6.35 14.38
N HIS A 209 -0.23 -6.57 13.65
CA HIS A 209 -1.57 -6.16 14.09
C HIS A 209 -2.08 -6.91 15.32
N GLY A 210 -1.69 -8.18 15.49
CA GLY A 210 -2.12 -9.00 16.63
C GLY A 210 -1.30 -8.77 17.90
N GLU A 211 0.01 -8.62 17.76
CA GLU A 211 0.95 -8.66 18.89
C GLU A 211 1.88 -7.44 18.99
N GLY A 212 1.80 -6.51 18.04
CA GLY A 212 2.70 -5.37 17.92
C GLY A 212 3.97 -5.70 17.12
N TRP A 213 4.51 -4.68 16.42
CA TRP A 213 5.68 -4.85 15.57
C TRP A 213 6.99 -5.03 16.36
N GLN A 214 7.00 -4.70 17.66
CA GLN A 214 8.15 -4.92 18.54
C GLN A 214 8.10 -6.27 19.29
N SER A 215 7.05 -7.08 19.04
CA SER A 215 6.86 -8.37 19.72
C SER A 215 7.91 -9.43 19.33
N ALA A 216 8.03 -10.46 20.14
CA ALA A 216 8.87 -11.63 19.81
C ALA A 216 8.33 -12.37 18.57
N ALA A 217 7.01 -12.44 18.42
CA ALA A 217 6.36 -13.08 17.28
C ALA A 217 6.67 -12.35 15.96
N TRP A 218 6.62 -11.02 15.97
CA TRP A 218 6.95 -10.21 14.79
C TRP A 218 8.43 -10.40 14.40
N ARG A 219 9.35 -10.38 15.39
CA ARG A 219 10.77 -10.64 15.14
C ARG A 219 11.01 -12.03 14.55
N SER A 220 10.32 -13.04 15.05
CA SER A 220 10.42 -14.40 14.49
C SER A 220 9.89 -14.45 13.06
N ARG A 221 8.83 -13.70 12.76
CA ARG A 221 8.28 -13.62 11.40
C ARG A 221 9.21 -12.85 10.46
N LEU A 222 9.90 -11.81 10.91
CA LEU A 222 10.92 -11.12 10.13
C LEU A 222 12.08 -12.06 9.75
N MET A 223 12.54 -12.90 10.70
CA MET A 223 13.56 -13.91 10.41
C MET A 223 13.09 -14.92 9.35
N TRP A 224 11.83 -15.34 9.41
CA TRP A 224 11.23 -16.21 8.40
C TRP A 224 11.13 -15.54 7.03
N VAL A 225 10.82 -14.24 6.96
CA VAL A 225 10.85 -13.46 5.71
C VAL A 225 12.26 -13.39 5.14
N ASP A 226 13.26 -13.19 5.99
CA ASP A 226 14.67 -13.17 5.58
C ASP A 226 15.13 -14.54 5.01
N GLU A 227 14.68 -15.65 5.63
CA GLU A 227 14.90 -17.01 5.13
C GLU A 227 14.26 -17.22 3.74
N LEU A 228 13.02 -16.75 3.54
CA LEU A 228 12.37 -16.78 2.24
C LEU A 228 13.16 -16.01 1.18
N VAL A 229 13.66 -14.82 1.52
CA VAL A 229 14.47 -14.01 0.61
C VAL A 229 15.78 -14.72 0.27
N GLY A 230 16.46 -15.33 1.27
CA GLY A 230 17.66 -16.11 1.08
C GLY A 230 17.42 -17.29 0.13
N ALA A 231 16.39 -18.07 0.37
CA ALA A 231 16.03 -19.22 -0.47
C ALA A 231 15.70 -18.79 -1.94
N LEU A 232 15.05 -17.63 -2.12
CA LEU A 232 14.82 -17.09 -3.47
C LEU A 232 16.14 -16.69 -4.15
N LEU A 233 17.04 -16.02 -3.44
CA LEU A 233 18.34 -15.59 -3.99
C LEU A 233 19.21 -16.79 -4.39
N ASP A 234 19.20 -17.87 -3.60
CA ASP A 234 19.99 -19.06 -3.84
C ASP A 234 19.52 -19.85 -5.09
N GLU A 235 18.21 -19.80 -5.40
CA GLU A 235 17.60 -20.66 -6.42
C GLU A 235 17.15 -19.93 -7.69
N LEU A 236 17.16 -18.58 -7.71
CA LEU A 236 16.81 -17.81 -8.90
C LEU A 236 17.86 -18.00 -10.00
N ASP A 237 17.39 -18.16 -11.25
CA ASP A 237 18.26 -18.28 -12.40
C ASP A 237 19.14 -17.02 -12.57
N PRO A 238 20.41 -17.17 -12.99
CA PRO A 238 21.25 -16.02 -13.32
C PRO A 238 20.58 -15.05 -14.29
N GLY A 239 20.63 -13.76 -13.97
CA GLY A 239 19.98 -12.71 -14.78
C GLY A 239 18.52 -12.45 -14.43
N THR A 240 17.95 -13.15 -13.44
CA THR A 240 16.67 -12.79 -12.82
C THR A 240 16.92 -11.80 -11.70
N ALA A 241 16.24 -10.66 -11.70
CA ALA A 241 16.32 -9.67 -10.63
C ALA A 241 15.28 -9.97 -9.54
N LEU A 242 15.72 -10.04 -8.27
CA LEU A 242 14.84 -10.03 -7.12
C LEU A 242 14.72 -8.60 -6.60
N VAL A 243 13.49 -8.08 -6.58
CA VAL A 243 13.14 -6.77 -6.03
C VAL A 243 12.27 -7.00 -4.80
N VAL A 244 12.66 -6.43 -3.66
CA VAL A 244 11.90 -6.55 -2.39
C VAL A 244 11.50 -5.15 -1.95
N THR A 245 10.25 -4.99 -1.53
CA THR A 245 9.75 -3.76 -0.91
C THR A 245 8.60 -4.07 0.04
N ALA A 246 8.16 -3.05 0.78
CA ALA A 246 6.93 -3.07 1.56
C ALA A 246 5.89 -2.12 0.95
N ASP A 247 4.65 -2.27 1.36
CA ASP A 247 3.56 -1.34 1.02
C ASP A 247 3.42 -0.21 2.05
N HIS A 248 3.76 -0.46 3.31
CA HIS A 248 3.83 0.49 4.42
C HIS A 248 4.67 -0.07 5.57
N GLY A 249 4.85 0.73 6.63
CA GLY A 249 5.39 0.29 7.91
C GLY A 249 4.30 0.13 8.97
N MET A 250 4.71 -0.08 10.23
CA MET A 250 3.83 -0.28 11.36
C MET A 250 4.24 0.60 12.54
N VAL A 251 3.25 1.03 13.32
CA VAL A 251 3.42 1.79 14.56
C VAL A 251 2.54 1.15 15.64
N ASP A 252 3.14 0.81 16.78
CA ASP A 252 2.37 0.38 17.96
C ASP A 252 1.73 1.60 18.62
N ILE A 253 0.45 1.49 18.93
CA ILE A 253 -0.36 2.57 19.50
C ILE A 253 -0.66 2.23 20.97
N PRO A 254 -0.11 2.97 21.94
CA PRO A 254 -0.47 2.83 23.35
C PRO A 254 -1.98 3.06 23.58
N ASP A 255 -2.55 2.42 24.59
CA ASP A 255 -3.99 2.52 24.86
C ASP A 255 -4.42 3.96 25.21
N ASP A 256 -3.58 4.71 25.91
CA ASP A 256 -3.80 6.11 26.27
C ASP A 256 -3.58 7.11 25.13
N HIS A 257 -3.04 6.62 23.98
CA HIS A 257 -2.91 7.41 22.75
C HIS A 257 -4.06 7.15 21.75
N ARG A 258 -5.16 6.54 22.19
CA ARG A 258 -6.36 6.29 21.39
C ARG A 258 -7.46 7.31 21.72
N VAL A 259 -7.88 8.05 20.71
CA VAL A 259 -9.00 9.00 20.80
C VAL A 259 -10.26 8.31 20.32
N MET A 260 -11.20 8.06 21.24
CA MET A 260 -12.50 7.50 20.89
C MET A 260 -13.43 8.63 20.45
N VAL A 261 -13.78 8.65 19.17
CA VAL A 261 -14.54 9.75 18.54
C VAL A 261 -15.91 9.94 19.20
N GLU A 262 -16.52 8.85 19.69
CA GLU A 262 -17.81 8.82 20.35
C GLU A 262 -17.76 9.48 21.73
N ASP A 263 -16.64 9.40 22.42
CA ASP A 263 -16.47 9.86 23.80
C ASP A 263 -15.99 11.33 23.84
N GLU A 264 -15.39 11.82 22.75
CA GLU A 264 -14.85 13.16 22.69
C GLU A 264 -15.88 14.20 22.24
N GLY A 265 -16.17 15.12 23.15
CA GLY A 265 -17.17 16.19 23.11
C GLY A 265 -17.54 16.77 21.74
N GLY A 266 -18.48 16.12 21.07
CA GLY A 266 -19.14 16.66 19.89
C GLY A 266 -18.35 16.49 18.58
N LEU A 267 -17.30 15.66 18.50
CA LEU A 267 -16.58 15.40 17.25
C LEU A 267 -17.51 14.95 16.12
N LEU A 268 -18.52 14.15 16.43
CA LEU A 268 -19.50 13.65 15.45
C LEU A 268 -20.60 14.66 15.09
N ALA A 269 -20.68 15.83 15.73
CA ALA A 269 -21.67 16.83 15.37
C ALA A 269 -21.43 17.34 13.94
N ASP A 270 -22.50 17.45 13.14
CA ASP A 270 -22.48 17.81 11.73
C ASP A 270 -21.66 16.85 10.81
N VAL A 271 -21.22 15.69 11.31
CA VAL A 271 -20.59 14.64 10.51
C VAL A 271 -21.68 13.74 9.93
N ALA A 272 -21.78 13.70 8.62
CA ALA A 272 -22.75 12.84 7.93
C ALA A 272 -22.25 11.39 7.81
N LEU A 273 -20.94 11.21 7.66
CA LEU A 273 -20.30 9.91 7.50
C LEU A 273 -18.85 10.01 8.01
N LEU A 274 -18.37 8.97 8.68
CA LEU A 274 -16.99 8.82 9.11
C LEU A 274 -16.43 7.54 8.50
N ALA A 275 -15.26 7.63 7.87
CA ALA A 275 -14.53 6.51 7.30
C ALA A 275 -13.01 6.70 7.50
N GLY A 276 -12.20 5.91 6.84
CA GLY A 276 -10.75 5.91 6.94
C GLY A 276 -10.27 4.79 7.86
N GLU A 277 -9.18 5.02 8.51
CA GLU A 277 -8.51 4.12 9.43
C GLU A 277 -8.05 4.90 10.68
N PRO A 278 -7.60 4.24 11.75
CA PRO A 278 -7.28 4.93 13.01
C PRO A 278 -6.26 6.05 12.88
N ARG A 279 -5.41 6.03 11.85
CA ARG A 279 -4.39 7.06 11.64
C ARG A 279 -4.72 8.07 10.55
N PHE A 280 -5.80 7.82 9.77
CA PHE A 280 -6.25 8.70 8.69
C PHE A 280 -7.77 8.66 8.57
N ARG A 281 -8.46 9.67 9.05
CA ARG A 281 -9.93 9.73 9.00
C ARG A 281 -10.42 10.55 7.82
N HIS A 282 -11.37 9.98 7.07
CA HIS A 282 -12.21 10.69 6.12
C HIS A 282 -13.50 11.12 6.81
N ILE A 283 -13.72 12.42 6.92
CA ILE A 283 -14.88 13.02 7.57
C ILE A 283 -15.73 13.67 6.50
N TYR A 284 -16.95 13.19 6.29
CA TYR A 284 -17.86 13.71 5.29
C TYR A 284 -18.91 14.59 5.95
N THR A 285 -19.03 15.83 5.47
CA THR A 285 -19.87 16.84 6.09
C THR A 285 -20.29 17.89 5.06
N ARG A 286 -21.40 18.60 5.34
CA ARG A 286 -21.80 19.80 4.58
C ARG A 286 -21.26 21.09 5.19
N ARG A 287 -20.52 21.01 6.30
CA ARG A 287 -19.98 22.15 7.06
C ARG A 287 -18.49 21.93 7.37
N PRO A 288 -17.64 21.87 6.32
CA PRO A 288 -16.24 21.47 6.50
C PRO A 288 -15.47 22.41 7.45
N ASP A 289 -15.68 23.71 7.36
CA ASP A 289 -14.95 24.69 8.18
C ASP A 289 -15.23 24.52 9.68
N GLU A 290 -16.51 24.39 10.05
CA GLU A 290 -16.92 24.24 11.45
C GLU A 290 -16.50 22.88 12.02
N VAL A 291 -16.60 21.83 11.22
CA VAL A 291 -16.16 20.50 11.62
C VAL A 291 -14.64 20.47 11.76
N ALA A 292 -13.89 21.00 10.79
CA ALA A 292 -12.43 21.08 10.88
C ALA A 292 -11.97 21.89 12.09
N GLN A 293 -12.61 23.04 12.37
CA GLN A 293 -12.27 23.86 13.54
C GLN A 293 -12.51 23.11 14.86
N ARG A 294 -13.61 22.36 14.94
CA ARG A 294 -13.95 21.52 16.10
C ARG A 294 -12.92 20.43 16.32
N TRP A 295 -12.59 19.68 15.26
CA TRP A 295 -11.62 18.61 15.30
C TRP A 295 -10.22 19.11 15.65
N ARG A 296 -9.77 20.25 15.09
CA ARG A 296 -8.51 20.90 15.49
C ARG A 296 -8.45 21.24 16.96
N ARG A 297 -9.55 21.79 17.52
CA ARG A 297 -9.62 22.16 18.92
C ARG A 297 -9.52 20.93 19.85
N VAL A 298 -10.22 19.86 19.51
CA VAL A 298 -10.27 18.65 20.35
C VAL A 298 -8.96 17.85 20.21
N LEU A 299 -8.46 17.66 19.00
CA LEU A 299 -7.28 16.83 18.77
C LEU A 299 -5.95 17.55 19.09
N GLY A 300 -5.88 18.87 18.95
CA GLY A 300 -4.65 19.63 19.21
C GLY A 300 -3.47 19.10 18.38
N ASP A 301 -2.35 18.86 19.05
CA ASP A 301 -1.12 18.38 18.41
C ASP A 301 -1.14 16.88 18.08
N ARG A 302 -2.16 16.13 18.54
CA ARG A 302 -2.32 14.68 18.28
C ARG A 302 -2.60 14.35 16.80
N ALA A 303 -3.18 15.31 16.07
CA ALA A 303 -3.48 15.15 14.66
C ALA A 303 -3.42 16.45 13.89
N GLN A 304 -3.09 16.37 12.61
CA GLN A 304 -3.31 17.45 11.66
C GLN A 304 -4.70 17.29 11.05
N VAL A 305 -5.48 18.37 11.08
CA VAL A 305 -6.82 18.41 10.49
C VAL A 305 -6.83 19.42 9.36
N VAL A 306 -7.13 18.95 8.15
CA VAL A 306 -7.14 19.74 6.91
C VAL A 306 -8.47 19.65 6.19
N ILE A 307 -8.81 20.70 5.44
CA ILE A 307 -9.95 20.66 4.50
C ILE A 307 -9.56 19.79 3.32
N GLY A 308 -10.48 18.94 2.85
CA GLY A 308 -10.18 18.00 1.79
C GLY A 308 -9.76 18.67 0.46
N ASP A 309 -10.35 19.81 0.12
CA ASP A 309 -9.95 20.57 -1.08
C ASP A 309 -8.55 21.19 -0.94
N ASP A 310 -8.16 21.62 0.26
CA ASP A 310 -6.80 22.11 0.52
C ASP A 310 -5.76 20.99 0.38
N ALA A 311 -6.09 19.77 0.85
CA ALA A 311 -5.23 18.59 0.70
C ALA A 311 -5.05 18.19 -0.77
N VAL A 312 -6.12 18.26 -1.56
CA VAL A 312 -6.07 18.03 -3.01
C VAL A 312 -5.24 19.12 -3.70
N ALA A 313 -5.46 20.38 -3.36
CA ALA A 313 -4.70 21.51 -3.92
C ALA A 313 -3.21 21.47 -3.57
N ALA A 314 -2.85 20.80 -2.46
CA ALA A 314 -1.48 20.56 -2.05
C ALA A 314 -0.86 19.28 -2.63
N ASP A 315 -1.54 18.64 -3.58
CA ASP A 315 -1.08 17.43 -4.30
C ASP A 315 -0.80 16.21 -3.41
N LEU A 316 -1.48 16.13 -2.25
CA LEU A 316 -1.23 15.07 -1.26
C LEU A 316 -1.58 13.66 -1.78
N PHE A 317 -2.45 13.57 -2.80
CA PHE A 317 -2.95 12.34 -3.40
C PHE A 317 -2.54 12.18 -4.87
N GLY A 318 -1.64 13.04 -5.36
CA GLY A 318 -1.40 13.25 -6.79
C GLY A 318 -2.62 13.88 -7.50
N PRO A 319 -2.61 13.95 -8.83
CA PRO A 319 -3.77 14.39 -9.62
C PRO A 319 -5.03 13.64 -9.22
N VAL A 320 -6.14 14.37 -9.02
CA VAL A 320 -7.42 13.78 -8.55
C VAL A 320 -8.46 13.85 -9.65
N ASP A 321 -8.94 12.68 -10.08
CA ASP A 321 -10.05 12.57 -11.03
C ASP A 321 -11.35 13.06 -10.42
N VAL A 322 -12.21 13.68 -11.24
CA VAL A 322 -13.52 14.21 -10.81
C VAL A 322 -14.37 13.12 -10.14
N SER A 323 -14.33 11.89 -10.66
CA SER A 323 -15.06 10.74 -10.11
C SER A 323 -14.51 10.25 -8.76
N THR A 324 -13.24 10.55 -8.47
CA THR A 324 -12.55 10.13 -7.24
C THR A 324 -12.69 11.17 -6.12
N ARG A 325 -12.82 12.48 -6.46
CA ARG A 325 -12.85 13.56 -5.46
C ARG A 325 -13.85 13.31 -4.33
N SER A 326 -15.02 12.79 -4.63
CA SER A 326 -16.07 12.55 -3.64
C SER A 326 -15.77 11.39 -2.67
N ARG A 327 -14.75 10.58 -2.95
CA ARG A 327 -14.32 9.47 -2.08
C ARG A 327 -13.43 9.96 -0.94
N PHE A 328 -12.71 11.05 -1.14
CA PHE A 328 -12.00 11.73 -0.05
C PHE A 328 -12.98 12.46 0.86
N GLY A 329 -12.63 12.55 2.15
CA GLY A 329 -13.42 13.35 3.10
C GLY A 329 -13.44 14.83 2.75
N ASP A 330 -14.50 15.52 3.15
CA ASP A 330 -14.57 16.97 3.10
C ASP A 330 -13.60 17.59 4.13
N VAL A 331 -13.34 16.84 5.21
CA VAL A 331 -12.29 17.11 6.20
C VAL A 331 -11.47 15.82 6.39
N LEU A 332 -10.17 15.97 6.56
CA LEU A 332 -9.24 14.88 6.84
C LEU A 332 -8.59 15.11 8.19
N ALA A 333 -8.51 14.06 9.02
CA ALA A 333 -7.74 14.09 10.26
C ALA A 333 -6.64 13.02 10.19
N ILE A 334 -5.39 13.45 10.28
CA ILE A 334 -4.19 12.65 10.08
C ILE A 334 -3.39 12.70 11.37
N THR A 335 -3.26 11.55 12.03
CA THR A 335 -2.60 11.47 13.35
C THR A 335 -1.09 11.67 13.23
N ARG A 336 -0.49 12.10 14.33
CA ARG A 336 0.96 12.30 14.47
C ARG A 336 1.53 11.30 15.47
N GLY A 337 2.83 11.00 15.31
CA GLY A 337 3.52 10.08 16.21
C GLY A 337 2.79 8.73 16.31
N ASP A 338 2.53 8.31 17.53
CA ASP A 338 1.86 7.06 17.88
C ASP A 338 0.40 7.25 18.34
N TRP A 339 -0.28 8.29 17.85
CA TRP A 339 -1.70 8.54 18.11
C TRP A 339 -2.61 7.83 17.11
N ALA A 340 -3.80 7.47 17.57
CA ALA A 340 -4.91 6.93 16.77
C ALA A 340 -6.24 7.62 17.14
N ILE A 341 -7.17 7.68 16.19
CA ILE A 341 -8.50 8.26 16.33
C ILE A 341 -9.55 7.19 16.06
#